data_31fcf98e11925f02ddd99be8104f8ff2
#
_entry.id   31fcf98e11925f02ddd99be8104f8ff2
#
_cell.length_a   1.000
_cell.length_b   1.000
_cell.length_c   1.000
_cell.angle_alpha   90.00
_cell.angle_beta   90.00
_cell.angle_gamma   90.00
#
_symmetry.space_group_name_H-M   'P 1'
#
loop_
_entity.id
_entity.type
_entity.pdbx_description
1 polymer ?
#
loop_
_entity_poly.entity_id
_entity_poly.type
_entity_poly.pdbx_seq_one_letter_code
_entity_poly.pdbx_strand_id
1 'polypeptide(L)'
;MLWTQPHPPTSFQALRLEMRVNADPGALITVLRNTARHEEWLPQSREVRVLARSGPDDDLVYTRLASPWPVQDRELITRSHLSRRIDCGLTLEVWAEPNALPLHAGLFRIQESAGRWEALPQRDGSTLVRLETYTNPGNNLPGWLVNPIAIKAAVGSFKDIRRLMEAEPRVAATPGLLGSDPRCSAT
;
A
#
# COMPACT_ATOMS: atom_id res chain seq x y z
N MET A 1 -8.01 13.17 4.12
CA MET A 1 -9.00 13.46 3.04
C MET A 1 -9.14 12.25 2.15
N LEU A 2 -10.29 12.06 1.52
CA LEU A 2 -10.55 11.00 0.55
C LEU A 2 -11.18 11.60 -0.71
N TRP A 3 -10.71 11.18 -1.87
CA TRP A 3 -11.31 11.46 -3.18
C TRP A 3 -11.52 10.14 -3.91
N THR A 4 -12.55 10.09 -4.73
CA THR A 4 -12.87 8.96 -5.58
C THR A 4 -13.00 9.42 -7.02
N GLN A 5 -12.51 8.62 -7.96
CA GLN A 5 -12.60 8.91 -9.38
C GLN A 5 -13.05 7.67 -10.14
N PRO A 6 -14.05 7.77 -11.04
CA PRO A 6 -14.38 6.67 -11.95
C PRO A 6 -13.16 6.22 -12.75
N HIS A 7 -13.03 4.91 -12.97
CA HIS A 7 -11.93 4.33 -13.75
C HIS A 7 -12.48 3.56 -14.95
N PRO A 8 -12.90 4.26 -16.03
CA PRO A 8 -13.42 3.61 -17.25
C PRO A 8 -12.38 2.67 -17.89
N PRO A 9 -12.78 1.56 -18.51
CA PRO A 9 -14.17 1.16 -18.79
C PRO A 9 -14.85 0.41 -17.63
N THR A 10 -14.23 0.29 -16.47
CA THR A 10 -14.80 -0.45 -15.34
C THR A 10 -15.82 0.39 -14.54
N SER A 11 -16.63 -0.28 -13.71
CA SER A 11 -17.52 0.38 -12.74
C SER A 11 -16.84 0.66 -11.39
N PHE A 12 -15.55 0.35 -11.26
CA PHE A 12 -14.78 0.54 -10.04
C PHE A 12 -14.18 1.95 -9.98
N GLN A 13 -13.85 2.35 -8.76
CA GLN A 13 -13.29 3.68 -8.52
C GLN A 13 -11.81 3.59 -8.15
N ALA A 14 -11.01 4.47 -8.72
CA ALA A 14 -9.72 4.82 -8.18
C ALA A 14 -9.92 5.68 -6.93
N LEU A 15 -9.05 5.47 -5.93
CA LEU A 15 -9.10 6.17 -4.65
C LEU A 15 -7.82 6.99 -4.48
N ARG A 16 -7.97 8.20 -3.95
CA ARG A 16 -6.87 8.99 -3.43
C ARG A 16 -7.15 9.35 -1.98
N LEU A 17 -6.21 9.02 -1.10
CA LEU A 17 -6.27 9.34 0.33
C LEU A 17 -5.06 10.17 0.73
N GLU A 18 -5.28 11.12 1.63
CA GLU A 18 -4.21 11.92 2.22
C GLU A 18 -4.42 12.06 3.72
N MET A 19 -3.30 12.00 4.47
CA MET A 19 -3.27 12.27 5.90
C MET A 19 -1.95 12.90 6.30
N ARG A 20 -1.97 13.71 7.36
CA ARG A 20 -0.75 14.12 8.07
C ARG A 20 -0.50 13.18 9.23
N VAL A 21 0.77 12.83 9.42
CA VAL A 21 1.23 11.87 10.44
C VAL A 21 2.42 12.47 11.16
N ASN A 22 2.44 12.37 12.48
CA ASN A 22 3.56 12.84 13.29
C ASN A 22 4.65 11.76 13.39
N ALA A 23 5.28 11.45 12.26
CA ALA A 23 6.31 10.44 12.10
C ALA A 23 7.23 10.82 10.93
N ASP A 24 8.39 10.18 10.84
CA ASP A 24 9.32 10.34 9.73
C ASP A 24 8.81 9.63 8.47
N PRO A 25 9.18 10.07 7.25
CA PRO A 25 8.76 9.42 6.00
C PRO A 25 9.09 7.92 5.94
N GLY A 26 10.24 7.51 6.50
CA GLY A 26 10.67 6.11 6.56
C GLY A 26 9.75 5.19 7.36
N ALA A 27 8.99 5.73 8.33
CA ALA A 27 8.04 4.96 9.11
C ALA A 27 6.95 4.31 8.23
N LEU A 28 6.54 4.98 7.14
CA LEU A 28 5.59 4.39 6.18
C LEU A 28 6.14 3.09 5.58
N ILE A 29 7.38 3.11 5.13
CA ILE A 29 8.02 1.94 4.49
C ILE A 29 8.24 0.83 5.52
N THR A 30 8.63 1.17 6.75
CA THR A 30 8.75 0.23 7.85
C THR A 30 7.43 -0.50 8.11
N VAL A 31 6.32 0.23 8.19
CA VAL A 31 4.97 -0.35 8.40
C VAL A 31 4.57 -1.23 7.21
N LEU A 32 4.68 -0.74 5.97
CA LEU A 32 4.23 -1.47 4.78
C LEU A 32 5.05 -2.73 4.50
N ARG A 33 6.36 -2.72 4.78
CA ARG A 33 7.26 -3.87 4.58
C ARG A 33 7.26 -4.88 5.72
N ASN A 34 6.66 -4.55 6.86
CA ASN A 34 6.53 -5.49 7.99
C ASN A 34 5.36 -6.44 7.74
N THR A 35 5.60 -7.45 6.90
CA THR A 35 4.59 -8.44 6.53
C THR A 35 4.13 -9.31 7.70
N ALA A 36 4.89 -9.41 8.80
CA ALA A 36 4.48 -10.13 9.99
C ALA A 36 3.35 -9.43 10.76
N ARG A 37 3.17 -8.13 10.54
CA ARG A 37 2.14 -7.31 11.20
C ARG A 37 1.05 -6.84 10.22
N HIS A 38 0.90 -7.51 9.08
CA HIS A 38 -0.03 -7.09 8.01
C HIS A 38 -1.49 -6.96 8.49
N GLU A 39 -1.93 -7.82 9.40
CA GLU A 39 -3.31 -7.81 9.91
C GLU A 39 -3.66 -6.53 10.67
N GLU A 40 -2.66 -5.83 11.20
CA GLU A 40 -2.86 -4.60 11.98
C GLU A 40 -3.28 -3.39 11.11
N TRP A 41 -3.07 -3.45 9.78
CA TRP A 41 -3.46 -2.38 8.85
C TRP A 41 -4.17 -2.90 7.59
N LEU A 42 -4.14 -4.21 7.35
CA LEU A 42 -4.86 -4.87 6.26
C LEU A 42 -5.69 -6.04 6.82
N PRO A 43 -6.75 -5.74 7.60
CA PRO A 43 -7.48 -6.76 8.37
C PRO A 43 -8.20 -7.79 7.50
N GLN A 44 -8.40 -7.52 6.20
CA GLN A 44 -8.96 -8.51 5.27
C GLN A 44 -7.90 -9.50 4.76
N SER A 45 -6.62 -9.29 5.02
CA SER A 45 -5.58 -10.21 4.58
C SER A 45 -5.58 -11.48 5.44
N ARG A 46 -5.55 -12.63 4.76
CA ARG A 46 -5.37 -13.95 5.38
C ARG A 46 -3.90 -14.35 5.43
N GLU A 47 -3.16 -13.89 4.46
CA GLU A 47 -1.76 -14.21 4.27
C GLU A 47 -1.07 -13.09 3.52
N VAL A 48 0.11 -12.70 3.98
CA VAL A 48 1.03 -11.83 3.23
C VAL A 48 2.43 -12.41 3.34
N ARG A 49 3.08 -12.67 2.22
CA ARG A 49 4.48 -13.15 2.20
C ARG A 49 5.27 -12.53 1.07
N VAL A 50 6.50 -12.20 1.40
CA VAL A 50 7.49 -11.75 0.42
C VAL A 50 7.94 -12.97 -0.38
N LEU A 51 7.77 -12.92 -1.69
CA LEU A 51 8.21 -13.97 -2.62
C LEU A 51 9.66 -13.78 -3.05
N ALA A 52 10.04 -12.52 -3.29
CA ALA A 52 11.41 -12.15 -3.69
C ALA A 52 11.71 -10.70 -3.28
N ARG A 53 12.98 -10.43 -3.06
CA ARG A 53 13.57 -9.10 -2.94
C ARG A 53 14.69 -8.94 -3.93
N SER A 54 14.61 -7.93 -4.79
CA SER A 54 15.64 -7.61 -5.78
C SER A 54 16.34 -6.31 -5.34
N GLY A 55 17.27 -6.46 -4.40
CA GLY A 55 17.93 -5.32 -3.76
C GLY A 55 17.07 -4.67 -2.65
N PRO A 56 17.42 -3.44 -2.25
CA PRO A 56 16.74 -2.75 -1.15
C PRO A 56 15.40 -2.12 -1.55
N ASP A 57 15.15 -1.95 -2.84
CA ASP A 57 14.08 -1.10 -3.35
C ASP A 57 12.93 -1.89 -4.00
N ASP A 58 13.14 -3.14 -4.38
CA ASP A 58 12.17 -3.94 -5.10
C ASP A 58 11.73 -5.18 -4.31
N ASP A 59 10.41 -5.29 -4.10
CA ASP A 59 9.79 -6.45 -3.47
C ASP A 59 8.74 -7.08 -4.41
N LEU A 60 8.67 -8.40 -4.43
CA LEU A 60 7.56 -9.16 -4.99
C LEU A 60 6.80 -9.80 -3.82
N VAL A 61 5.50 -9.50 -3.70
CA VAL A 61 4.69 -9.87 -2.54
C VAL A 61 3.44 -10.60 -2.99
N TYR A 62 3.14 -11.70 -2.32
CA TYR A 62 1.86 -12.42 -2.41
C TYR A 62 0.96 -11.97 -1.27
N THR A 63 -0.31 -11.70 -1.58
CA THR A 63 -1.35 -11.37 -0.60
C THR A 63 -2.61 -12.16 -0.90
N ARG A 64 -3.14 -12.87 0.11
CA ARG A 64 -4.47 -13.47 0.07
C ARG A 64 -5.44 -12.62 0.86
N LEU A 65 -6.54 -12.25 0.23
CA LEU A 65 -7.59 -11.39 0.80
C LEU A 65 -8.87 -12.20 1.00
N ALA A 66 -9.43 -12.09 2.21
CA ALA A 66 -10.74 -12.66 2.51
C ALA A 66 -11.83 -11.91 1.76
N SER A 67 -12.84 -12.65 1.33
CA SER A 67 -14.06 -12.10 0.73
C SER A 67 -15.29 -12.58 1.47
N PRO A 68 -16.36 -11.76 1.54
CA PRO A 68 -17.64 -12.21 2.09
C PRO A 68 -18.21 -13.37 1.29
N TRP A 69 -18.73 -14.37 1.97
CA TRP A 69 -19.48 -15.46 1.31
C TRP A 69 -20.68 -14.89 0.55
N PRO A 70 -21.03 -15.36 -0.68
CA PRO A 70 -20.50 -16.53 -1.40
C PRO A 70 -19.31 -16.22 -2.34
N VAL A 71 -18.67 -15.10 -2.16
CA VAL A 71 -17.60 -14.65 -3.06
C VAL A 71 -16.29 -15.33 -2.66
N GLN A 72 -15.57 -15.90 -3.64
CA GLN A 72 -14.26 -16.53 -3.41
C GLN A 72 -13.26 -15.53 -2.83
N ASP A 73 -12.34 -16.01 -1.99
CA ASP A 73 -11.16 -15.25 -1.57
C ASP A 73 -10.36 -14.81 -2.80
N ARG A 74 -9.68 -13.68 -2.68
CA ARG A 74 -8.81 -13.14 -3.72
C ARG A 74 -7.35 -13.38 -3.38
N GLU A 75 -6.57 -13.55 -4.42
CA GLU A 75 -5.12 -13.46 -4.31
C GLU A 75 -4.60 -12.37 -5.23
N LEU A 76 -3.59 -11.68 -4.76
CA LEU A 76 -2.93 -10.58 -5.45
C LEU A 76 -1.43 -10.77 -5.34
N ILE A 77 -0.73 -10.73 -6.46
CA ILE A 77 0.73 -10.66 -6.47
C ILE A 77 1.09 -9.27 -6.94
N THR A 78 1.90 -8.59 -6.17
CA THR A 78 2.34 -7.24 -6.48
C THR A 78 3.85 -7.16 -6.52
N ARG A 79 4.36 -6.41 -7.50
CA ARG A 79 5.70 -5.85 -7.44
C ARG A 79 5.62 -4.45 -6.89
N SER A 80 6.60 -4.07 -6.09
CA SER A 80 6.77 -2.70 -5.64
C SER A 80 8.18 -2.20 -5.89
N HIS A 81 8.29 -0.90 -6.17
CA HIS A 81 9.55 -0.20 -6.34
C HIS A 81 9.57 1.05 -5.46
N LEU A 82 10.59 1.13 -4.59
CA LEU A 82 10.82 2.27 -3.71
C LEU A 82 11.80 3.24 -4.36
N SER A 83 11.41 4.48 -4.50
CA SER A 83 12.28 5.56 -4.96
C SER A 83 12.37 6.69 -3.94
N ARG A 84 13.54 7.32 -3.91
CA ARG A 84 13.84 8.46 -3.04
C ARG A 84 13.71 9.74 -3.83
N ARG A 85 13.08 10.72 -3.20
CA ARG A 85 12.83 12.03 -3.80
C ARG A 85 13.89 13.04 -3.38
N ILE A 86 14.11 14.05 -4.20
CA ILE A 86 15.06 15.14 -3.91
C ILE A 86 14.62 15.98 -2.70
N ASP A 87 13.35 15.98 -2.36
CA ASP A 87 12.77 16.65 -1.18
C ASP A 87 12.79 15.81 0.09
N CYS A 88 13.63 14.75 0.13
CA CYS A 88 13.74 13.78 1.21
C CYS A 88 12.47 12.94 1.45
N GLY A 89 11.51 13.03 0.56
CA GLY A 89 10.34 12.16 0.54
C GLY A 89 10.64 10.79 -0.06
N LEU A 90 9.67 9.90 0.09
CA LEU A 90 9.70 8.55 -0.45
C LEU A 90 8.50 8.33 -1.36
N THR A 91 8.68 7.58 -2.43
CA THR A 91 7.62 7.08 -3.29
C THR A 91 7.74 5.58 -3.39
N LEU A 92 6.65 4.85 -3.11
CA LEU A 92 6.54 3.42 -3.33
C LEU A 92 5.47 3.17 -4.39
N GLU A 93 5.90 2.76 -5.57
CA GLU A 93 5.00 2.33 -6.63
C GLU A 93 4.70 0.85 -6.48
N VAL A 94 3.45 0.45 -6.69
CA VAL A 94 2.99 -0.93 -6.53
C VAL A 94 2.10 -1.27 -7.72
N TRP A 95 2.33 -2.43 -8.36
CA TRP A 95 1.49 -2.90 -9.46
C TRP A 95 1.32 -4.41 -9.42
N ALA A 96 0.22 -4.90 -10.01
CA ALA A 96 -0.05 -6.32 -10.09
C ALA A 96 0.92 -7.03 -11.05
N GLU A 97 1.41 -8.21 -10.62
CA GLU A 97 2.14 -9.18 -11.45
C GLU A 97 1.45 -10.54 -11.42
N PRO A 98 0.27 -10.67 -12.05
CA PRO A 98 -0.58 -11.86 -11.89
C PRO A 98 0.05 -13.15 -12.38
N ASN A 99 1.04 -13.07 -13.27
CA ASN A 99 1.70 -14.24 -13.89
C ASN A 99 2.96 -14.68 -13.12
N ALA A 100 3.34 -14.01 -12.02
CA ALA A 100 4.55 -14.36 -11.28
C ALA A 100 4.45 -15.69 -10.51
N LEU A 101 3.24 -16.23 -10.30
CA LEU A 101 3.00 -17.55 -9.72
C LEU A 101 1.89 -18.29 -10.47
N PRO A 102 1.89 -19.64 -10.45
CA PRO A 102 0.74 -20.44 -10.87
C PRO A 102 -0.54 -20.05 -10.10
N LEU A 103 -1.70 -20.27 -10.70
CA LEU A 103 -2.99 -20.04 -10.05
C LEU A 103 -3.22 -21.04 -8.91
N HIS A 104 -3.75 -20.55 -7.80
CA HIS A 104 -4.19 -21.41 -6.70
C HIS A 104 -5.67 -21.77 -6.88
N ALA A 105 -5.97 -23.06 -6.78
CA ALA A 105 -7.35 -23.54 -6.87
C ALA A 105 -8.21 -22.92 -5.74
N GLY A 106 -9.44 -22.52 -6.11
CA GLY A 106 -10.39 -21.92 -5.16
C GLY A 106 -10.16 -20.45 -4.84
N LEU A 107 -9.15 -19.81 -5.42
CA LEU A 107 -8.89 -18.38 -5.29
C LEU A 107 -9.12 -17.66 -6.62
N PHE A 108 -9.56 -16.40 -6.54
CA PHE A 108 -9.62 -15.53 -7.70
C PHE A 108 -8.36 -14.66 -7.76
N ARG A 109 -7.60 -14.78 -8.86
CA ARG A 109 -6.40 -13.96 -9.08
C ARG A 109 -6.78 -12.58 -9.61
N ILE A 110 -6.48 -11.53 -8.83
CA ILE A 110 -6.59 -10.13 -9.28
C ILE A 110 -5.59 -9.89 -10.40
N GLN A 111 -6.11 -9.45 -11.56
CA GLN A 111 -5.30 -9.23 -12.77
C GLN A 111 -4.78 -7.79 -12.86
N GLU A 112 -5.50 -6.85 -12.29
CA GLU A 112 -5.22 -5.43 -12.42
C GLU A 112 -5.29 -4.74 -11.06
N SER A 113 -4.18 -4.20 -10.64
CA SER A 113 -4.06 -3.36 -9.44
C SER A 113 -2.85 -2.45 -9.60
N ALA A 114 -3.01 -1.20 -9.23
CA ALA A 114 -1.92 -0.24 -9.17
C ALA A 114 -2.08 0.64 -7.94
N GLY A 115 -0.96 1.03 -7.34
CA GLY A 115 -0.93 1.91 -6.19
C GLY A 115 0.34 2.74 -6.18
N ARG A 116 0.23 3.96 -5.66
CA ARG A 116 1.35 4.85 -5.44
C ARG A 116 1.23 5.45 -4.06
N TRP A 117 2.18 5.12 -3.21
CA TRP A 117 2.35 5.74 -1.90
C TRP A 117 3.38 6.85 -1.98
N GLU A 118 3.11 7.96 -1.34
CA GLU A 118 4.08 9.02 -1.13
C GLU A 118 4.14 9.37 0.35
N ALA A 119 5.35 9.52 0.87
CA ALA A 119 5.63 10.04 2.20
C ALA A 119 6.47 11.31 2.05
N LEU A 120 5.87 12.46 2.27
CA LEU A 120 6.43 13.78 1.97
C LEU A 120 6.71 14.53 3.27
N PRO A 121 7.98 14.80 3.63
CA PRO A 121 8.31 15.53 4.84
C PRO A 121 7.75 16.95 4.79
N GLN A 122 7.26 17.44 5.91
CA GLN A 122 6.71 18.79 6.06
C GLN A 122 7.62 19.63 6.94
N ARG A 123 7.55 20.94 6.79
CA ARG A 123 8.38 21.90 7.58
C ARG A 123 8.14 21.85 9.08
N ASP A 124 6.98 21.36 9.50
CA ASP A 124 6.61 21.22 10.91
C ASP A 124 7.06 19.88 11.53
N GLY A 125 7.88 19.10 10.80
CA GLY A 125 8.38 17.79 11.25
C GLY A 125 7.35 16.67 11.11
N SER A 126 6.17 16.93 10.55
CA SER A 126 5.21 15.89 10.18
C SER A 126 5.49 15.32 8.80
N THR A 127 4.83 14.22 8.45
CA THR A 127 4.84 13.65 7.11
C THR A 127 3.44 13.72 6.51
N LEU A 128 3.32 14.25 5.28
CA LEU A 128 2.12 14.09 4.47
C LEU A 128 2.20 12.74 3.76
N VAL A 129 1.31 11.82 4.13
CA VAL A 129 1.15 10.52 3.47
C VAL A 129 0.02 10.61 2.47
N ARG A 130 0.30 10.19 1.24
CA ARG A 130 -0.66 10.09 0.14
C ARG A 130 -0.68 8.68 -0.41
N LEU A 131 -1.87 8.19 -0.72
CA LEU A 131 -2.10 6.96 -1.48
C LEU A 131 -2.99 7.29 -2.67
N GLU A 132 -2.56 6.90 -3.85
CA GLU A 132 -3.41 6.74 -5.03
C GLU A 132 -3.46 5.26 -5.37
N THR A 133 -4.66 4.70 -5.53
CA THR A 133 -4.80 3.27 -5.79
C THR A 133 -6.03 2.95 -6.61
N TYR A 134 -5.89 1.93 -7.42
CA TYR A 134 -6.95 1.29 -8.17
C TYR A 134 -6.77 -0.23 -8.12
N THR A 135 -7.85 -0.95 -7.94
CA THR A 135 -7.87 -2.42 -8.02
C THR A 135 -9.16 -2.89 -8.67
N ASN A 136 -9.02 -3.73 -9.67
CA ASN A 136 -10.13 -4.43 -10.29
C ASN A 136 -10.33 -5.78 -9.58
N PRO A 137 -11.37 -5.94 -8.75
CA PRO A 137 -11.59 -7.17 -7.98
C PRO A 137 -12.07 -8.34 -8.86
N GLY A 138 -12.39 -8.09 -10.12
CA GLY A 138 -12.84 -9.11 -11.08
C GLY A 138 -14.21 -9.69 -10.81
N ASN A 139 -14.52 -10.84 -11.46
CA ASN A 139 -15.73 -11.65 -11.28
C ASN A 139 -17.06 -10.92 -11.54
N ASN A 140 -17.10 -9.98 -12.48
CA ASN A 140 -18.28 -9.21 -12.86
C ASN A 140 -19.06 -8.64 -11.66
N LEU A 141 -18.35 -8.32 -10.58
CA LEU A 141 -18.95 -7.73 -9.40
C LEU A 141 -19.44 -6.30 -9.74
N PRO A 142 -20.66 -5.93 -9.34
CA PRO A 142 -21.15 -4.59 -9.62
C PRO A 142 -20.45 -3.55 -8.77
N GLY A 143 -20.06 -2.42 -9.36
CA GLY A 143 -19.35 -1.33 -8.68
C GLY A 143 -20.12 -0.76 -7.47
N TRP A 144 -21.47 -0.72 -7.54
CA TRP A 144 -22.29 -0.24 -6.43
C TRP A 144 -22.12 -1.08 -5.15
N LEU A 145 -21.78 -2.38 -5.30
CA LEU A 145 -21.50 -3.27 -4.17
C LEU A 145 -20.05 -3.14 -3.71
N VAL A 146 -19.10 -3.12 -4.65
CA VAL A 146 -17.66 -3.16 -4.35
C VAL A 146 -17.14 -1.83 -3.85
N ASN A 147 -17.52 -0.71 -4.49
CA ASN A 147 -16.94 0.60 -4.19
C ASN A 147 -17.10 1.01 -2.71
N PRO A 148 -18.28 0.88 -2.06
CA PRO A 148 -18.40 1.22 -0.65
C PRO A 148 -17.53 0.36 0.26
N ILE A 149 -17.38 -0.94 -0.05
CA ILE A 149 -16.53 -1.88 0.69
C ILE A 149 -15.07 -1.49 0.56
N ALA A 150 -14.61 -1.24 -0.67
CA ALA A 150 -13.23 -0.83 -0.96
C ALA A 150 -12.88 0.50 -0.28
N ILE A 151 -13.78 1.49 -0.33
CA ILE A 151 -13.61 2.78 0.33
C ILE A 151 -13.48 2.60 1.84
N LYS A 152 -14.39 1.84 2.46
CA LYS A 152 -14.38 1.59 3.90
C LYS A 152 -13.08 0.88 4.33
N ALA A 153 -12.66 -0.13 3.58
CA ALA A 153 -11.42 -0.86 3.82
C ALA A 153 -10.20 0.07 3.72
N ALA A 154 -10.10 0.85 2.64
CA ALA A 154 -9.00 1.78 2.43
C ALA A 154 -8.90 2.84 3.54
N VAL A 155 -10.02 3.43 3.94
CA VAL A 155 -10.05 4.41 5.04
C VAL A 155 -9.66 3.76 6.37
N GLY A 156 -10.10 2.54 6.65
CA GLY A 156 -9.71 1.77 7.83
C GLY A 156 -8.20 1.53 7.86
N SER A 157 -7.67 0.92 6.82
CA SER A 157 -6.23 0.66 6.66
C SER A 157 -5.40 1.94 6.80
N PHE A 158 -5.86 3.04 6.24
CA PHE A 158 -5.15 4.33 6.30
C PHE A 158 -5.07 4.88 7.74
N LYS A 159 -6.13 4.71 8.54
CA LYS A 159 -6.13 5.08 9.98
C LYS A 159 -5.18 4.20 10.78
N ASP A 160 -5.17 2.90 10.50
CA ASP A 160 -4.30 1.96 11.20
C ASP A 160 -2.82 2.18 10.84
N ILE A 161 -2.51 2.44 9.57
CA ILE A 161 -1.16 2.82 9.13
C ILE A 161 -0.71 4.09 9.86
N ARG A 162 -1.58 5.11 10.00
CA ARG A 162 -1.25 6.31 10.79
C ARG A 162 -0.83 5.96 12.22
N ARG A 163 -1.66 5.18 12.91
CA ARG A 163 -1.39 4.74 14.29
C ARG A 163 -0.07 4.00 14.40
N LEU A 164 0.20 3.10 13.45
CA LEU A 164 1.45 2.32 13.42
C LEU A 164 2.66 3.20 13.14
N MET A 165 2.59 4.13 12.19
CA MET A 165 3.67 5.07 11.90
C MET A 165 3.99 5.95 13.12
N GLU A 166 2.96 6.44 13.82
CA GLU A 166 3.14 7.29 15.01
C GLU A 166 3.69 6.51 16.22
N ALA A 167 3.55 5.18 16.23
CA ALA A 167 4.13 4.28 17.23
C ALA A 167 5.57 3.86 16.91
N GLU A 168 6.01 3.99 15.66
CA GLU A 168 7.41 3.70 15.31
C GLU A 168 8.32 4.75 15.95
N PRO A 169 9.46 4.33 16.55
CA PRO A 169 10.41 5.28 17.07
C PRO A 169 10.89 6.19 15.93
N ARG A 170 11.02 7.47 16.19
CA ARG A 170 11.71 8.39 15.26
C ARG A 170 13.15 7.93 15.13
N VAL A 171 13.37 7.04 14.20
CA VAL A 171 14.69 6.58 13.83
C VAL A 171 15.27 7.69 12.96
N ALA A 172 16.32 8.33 13.44
CA ALA A 172 17.16 9.12 12.54
C ALA A 172 17.38 8.29 11.29
N ALA A 173 16.86 8.76 10.17
CA ALA A 173 16.70 8.13 8.87
C ALA A 173 17.39 6.78 8.76
N THR A 174 16.66 5.68 8.67
CA THR A 174 17.25 4.34 8.59
C THR A 174 18.36 4.41 7.55
N PRO A 175 19.64 4.21 7.94
CA PRO A 175 20.75 4.32 7.02
C PRO A 175 20.45 3.45 5.79
N GLY A 176 20.35 4.03 4.61
CA GLY A 176 19.96 3.36 3.37
C GLY A 176 18.54 3.61 2.89
N LEU A 177 17.54 3.88 3.74
CA LEU A 177 16.17 4.19 3.28
C LEU A 177 16.06 5.62 2.71
N LEU A 178 16.69 6.61 3.31
CA LEU A 178 16.67 8.00 2.85
C LEU A 178 17.88 8.37 2.00
N GLY A 179 18.73 7.37 1.65
CA GLY A 179 19.97 7.61 0.91
C GLY A 179 21.04 8.28 1.77
N SER A 180 22.25 8.38 1.23
CA SER A 180 23.38 9.08 1.85
C SER A 180 23.33 10.61 1.57
N ASP A 181 22.16 11.19 1.25
CA ASP A 181 22.07 12.63 1.02
C ASP A 181 22.13 13.35 2.39
N PRO A 182 23.22 14.11 2.65
CA PRO A 182 23.40 14.81 3.92
C PRO A 182 22.25 15.80 4.22
N ARG A 183 21.53 16.26 3.19
CA ARG A 183 20.39 17.17 3.33
C ARG A 183 19.17 16.48 3.94
N CYS A 184 19.08 15.16 3.86
CA CYS A 184 17.98 14.37 4.41
C CYS A 184 18.29 13.81 5.79
N SER A 185 19.51 14.00 6.30
CA SER A 185 19.96 13.49 7.60
C SER A 185 19.84 14.50 8.73
N ALA A 186 19.41 15.72 8.44
CA ALA A 186 19.41 16.85 9.38
C ALA A 186 18.00 17.44 9.51
N THR A 187 17.19 16.81 10.37
CA THR A 187 16.08 17.49 11.09
C THR A 187 15.80 16.77 12.40
#